data_95367f7cfbe01ceccd015ed50d4707ae
#
_entry.id   95367f7cfbe01ceccd015ed50d4707ae
#
_cell.length_a   1.000
_cell.length_b   1.000
_cell.length_c   1.000
_cell.angle_alpha   90.00
_cell.angle_beta   90.00
_cell.angle_gamma   90.00
#
_symmetry.space_group_name_H-M   'P 1'
#
loop_
_entity.id
_entity.type
_entity.pdbx_description
1 polymer ?
#
loop_
_entity_poly.entity_id
_entity_poly.type
_entity_poly.pdbx_seq_one_letter_code
_entity_poly.pdbx_strand_id
1 'polypeptide(L)'
;MREEVYRMERVTYCEQGVALLENFSMAIWTGEILGLVPANHFGLSALLRLLRQNLPLHYGFVYYKERLVNDWRFPCTGMNRVSTNRVSIIQNQSCLAKDLTVADNIFVLRPGFRKRLMQPGILREQLKPFMEDIGMEIPADAYIEDLSTFERFVVELLKAVVAGNHLVVLEDISTFISAAELEKLSRILRHYAKQGMSFLYVAAHFEEAQQICDRAALMLNGQIIKCFGGAEKPPDPFFLRCTEDFDRHVRERMARQDRTETGPDHIVFRMENLCSGLVENLSFSACKGECLVVQDLDNCMIQELVSVLSGGTRQKSGSIWINGTLSGGLNDRRVGIIQELPVHTMLFPNMSYLDNLCFTLDHRMKGVWGRGKIKKSLRREYAGLLGEDVFGTPIERLTERQKYDLIYTRIFLQDPDIVFCVQPFKSAEVSLRIHIMELLERFLNRGIPVVIMAVNLADSLALADRLLRVGRGGTVQEYCR
;
A
#
# COMPACT_ATOMS: atom_id res chain seq x y z
N MET A 1 16.59 24.54 -23.29
CA MET A 1 15.42 24.60 -22.37
C MET A 1 14.81 23.20 -22.33
N ARG A 2 14.47 22.66 -21.14
CA ARG A 2 13.74 21.40 -21.06
C ARG A 2 12.31 21.67 -21.55
N GLU A 3 11.76 20.79 -22.38
CA GLU A 3 10.41 20.87 -22.92
C GLU A 3 9.39 20.46 -21.85
N GLU A 4 8.25 21.12 -21.77
CA GLU A 4 7.20 20.82 -20.81
C GLU A 4 6.33 19.67 -21.33
N VAL A 5 6.15 18.62 -20.51
CA VAL A 5 5.31 17.48 -20.85
C VAL A 5 3.90 17.65 -20.32
N TYR A 6 3.75 18.08 -19.08
CA TYR A 6 2.46 18.22 -18.43
C TYR A 6 2.45 19.41 -17.48
N ARG A 7 1.40 20.22 -17.52
CA ARG A 7 1.23 21.35 -16.61
C ARG A 7 -0.23 21.50 -16.19
N MET A 8 -0.43 21.62 -14.90
CA MET A 8 -1.64 22.14 -14.27
C MET A 8 -1.38 23.54 -13.76
N GLU A 9 -2.27 24.47 -14.06
CA GLU A 9 -2.14 25.87 -13.68
C GLU A 9 -3.40 26.34 -12.97
N ARG A 10 -3.27 26.66 -11.66
CA ARG A 10 -4.35 27.14 -10.78
C ARG A 10 -5.61 26.28 -10.84
N VAL A 11 -5.45 24.96 -10.90
CA VAL A 11 -6.58 24.04 -11.02
C VAL A 11 -7.39 24.02 -9.73
N THR A 12 -8.70 24.30 -9.86
CA THR A 12 -9.69 24.12 -8.81
C THR A 12 -10.72 23.09 -9.30
N TYR A 13 -10.83 22.00 -8.56
CA TYR A 13 -11.75 20.92 -8.84
C TYR A 13 -12.60 20.60 -7.62
N CYS A 14 -13.92 20.66 -7.78
CA CYS A 14 -14.88 20.34 -6.72
C CYS A 14 -15.73 19.13 -7.08
N GLU A 15 -16.06 18.35 -6.08
CA GLU A 15 -16.98 17.22 -6.18
C GLU A 15 -17.98 17.28 -5.02
N GLN A 16 -19.26 17.15 -5.33
CA GLN A 16 -20.34 17.25 -4.35
C GLN A 16 -20.29 18.52 -3.46
N GLY A 17 -19.83 19.64 -4.01
CA GLY A 17 -19.71 20.90 -3.29
C GLY A 17 -18.43 21.05 -2.42
N VAL A 18 -17.53 20.06 -2.43
CA VAL A 18 -16.26 20.11 -1.73
C VAL A 18 -15.14 20.35 -2.73
N ALA A 19 -14.29 21.37 -2.50
CA ALA A 19 -13.10 21.61 -3.30
C ALA A 19 -12.02 20.59 -2.92
N LEU A 20 -11.78 19.61 -3.80
CA LEU A 20 -10.78 18.57 -3.62
C LEU A 20 -9.39 19.04 -4.07
N LEU A 21 -9.31 19.89 -5.08
CA LEU A 21 -8.11 20.63 -5.45
C LEU A 21 -8.44 22.12 -5.45
N GLU A 22 -7.57 22.93 -4.88
CA GLU A 22 -7.75 24.37 -4.81
C GLU A 22 -6.46 25.09 -5.20
N ASN A 23 -6.52 25.89 -6.27
CA ASN A 23 -5.37 26.61 -6.82
C ASN A 23 -4.13 25.73 -7.04
N PHE A 24 -4.35 24.47 -7.43
CA PHE A 24 -3.31 23.46 -7.61
C PHE A 24 -2.49 23.77 -8.85
N SER A 25 -1.17 23.87 -8.70
CA SER A 25 -0.26 24.15 -9.82
C SER A 25 0.93 23.20 -9.76
N MET A 26 1.21 22.53 -10.90
CA MET A 26 2.30 21.56 -11.03
C MET A 26 2.77 21.53 -12.49
N ALA A 27 4.08 21.43 -12.72
CA ALA A 27 4.65 21.23 -14.05
C ALA A 27 5.67 20.11 -14.03
N ILE A 28 5.68 19.30 -15.09
CA ILE A 28 6.61 18.16 -15.28
C ILE A 28 7.34 18.36 -16.61
N TRP A 29 8.65 18.24 -16.59
CA TRP A 29 9.51 18.45 -17.73
C TRP A 29 9.94 17.15 -18.39
N THR A 30 10.30 17.20 -19.67
CA THR A 30 10.81 16.04 -20.42
C THR A 30 12.04 15.45 -19.73
N GLY A 31 12.00 14.14 -19.48
CA GLY A 31 13.07 13.40 -18.82
C GLY A 31 13.21 13.68 -17.33
N GLU A 32 12.15 14.22 -16.70
CA GLU A 32 12.11 14.49 -15.27
C GLU A 32 11.40 13.37 -14.50
N ILE A 33 11.93 13.06 -13.33
CA ILE A 33 11.25 12.28 -12.29
C ILE A 33 10.82 13.27 -11.21
N LEU A 34 9.55 13.70 -11.21
CA LEU A 34 8.97 14.58 -10.20
C LEU A 34 8.37 13.73 -9.07
N GLY A 35 8.84 13.94 -7.84
CA GLY A 35 8.23 13.37 -6.64
C GLY A 35 7.01 14.18 -6.21
N LEU A 36 5.93 13.51 -5.83
CA LEU A 36 4.80 14.10 -5.14
C LEU A 36 4.67 13.42 -3.79
N VAL A 37 4.80 14.20 -2.72
CA VAL A 37 4.69 13.69 -1.34
C VAL A 37 3.40 14.25 -0.73
N PRO A 38 2.33 13.45 -0.65
CA PRO A 38 1.09 13.89 -0.02
C PRO A 38 1.23 13.82 1.50
N ALA A 39 1.12 14.97 2.17
CA ALA A 39 1.04 15.01 3.64
C ALA A 39 -0.29 14.42 4.15
N ASN A 40 -1.35 14.50 3.32
CA ASN A 40 -2.59 13.77 3.45
C ASN A 40 -3.13 13.37 2.08
N HIS A 41 -4.03 12.37 2.02
CA HIS A 41 -4.61 11.89 0.75
C HIS A 41 -5.72 12.78 0.20
N PHE A 42 -6.06 13.90 0.89
CA PHE A 42 -7.10 14.81 0.42
C PHE A 42 -6.72 15.41 -0.93
N GLY A 43 -7.58 15.21 -1.92
CA GLY A 43 -7.37 15.67 -3.29
C GLY A 43 -6.47 14.77 -4.17
N LEU A 44 -5.70 13.82 -3.61
CA LEU A 44 -4.82 12.95 -4.39
C LEU A 44 -5.60 12.12 -5.42
N SER A 45 -6.69 11.46 -5.00
CA SER A 45 -7.55 10.69 -5.91
C SER A 45 -8.15 11.55 -7.01
N ALA A 46 -8.50 12.80 -6.72
CA ALA A 46 -9.00 13.77 -7.73
C ALA A 46 -7.88 14.13 -8.71
N LEU A 47 -6.66 14.38 -8.24
CA LEU A 47 -5.48 14.61 -9.07
C LEU A 47 -5.23 13.44 -10.02
N LEU A 48 -5.20 12.21 -9.53
CA LEU A 48 -4.98 11.02 -10.34
C LEU A 48 -6.08 10.82 -11.40
N ARG A 49 -7.34 11.12 -11.06
CA ARG A 49 -8.43 11.10 -12.05
C ARG A 49 -8.26 12.16 -13.11
N LEU A 50 -7.85 13.37 -12.76
CA LEU A 50 -7.59 14.47 -13.70
C LEU A 50 -6.40 14.18 -14.62
N LEU A 51 -5.39 13.45 -14.13
CA LEU A 51 -4.28 12.97 -14.96
C LEU A 51 -4.71 11.91 -15.97
N ARG A 52 -5.67 11.05 -15.59
CA ARG A 52 -6.19 9.96 -16.44
C ARG A 52 -7.26 10.43 -17.44
N GLN A 53 -8.06 11.42 -17.05
CA GLN A 53 -9.26 11.85 -17.78
C GLN A 53 -9.39 13.37 -17.78
N ASN A 54 -9.87 13.94 -18.88
CA ASN A 54 -10.24 15.35 -18.94
C ASN A 54 -11.58 15.56 -18.23
N LEU A 55 -11.55 15.88 -16.94
CA LEU A 55 -12.73 16.23 -16.18
C LEU A 55 -13.00 17.74 -16.23
N PRO A 56 -14.27 18.19 -16.13
CA PRO A 56 -14.59 19.59 -16.07
C PRO A 56 -14.00 20.23 -14.81
N LEU A 57 -13.32 21.35 -14.97
CA LEU A 57 -12.73 22.12 -13.88
C LEU A 57 -13.64 23.27 -13.48
N HIS A 58 -13.62 23.67 -12.21
CA HIS A 58 -14.25 24.90 -11.77
C HIS A 58 -13.41 26.12 -12.15
N TYR A 59 -12.08 25.96 -12.13
CA TYR A 59 -11.13 26.97 -12.57
C TYR A 59 -9.79 26.32 -12.92
N GLY A 60 -8.98 27.01 -13.74
CA GLY A 60 -7.61 26.61 -14.06
C GLY A 60 -7.48 25.93 -15.43
N PHE A 61 -6.26 25.57 -15.75
CA PHE A 61 -5.88 25.05 -17.06
C PHE A 61 -5.00 23.82 -16.92
N VAL A 62 -5.20 22.84 -17.82
CA VAL A 62 -4.35 21.65 -17.93
C VAL A 62 -3.76 21.60 -19.32
N TYR A 63 -2.44 21.52 -19.40
CA TYR A 63 -1.70 21.43 -20.65
C TYR A 63 -0.96 20.10 -20.74
N TYR A 64 -0.95 19.53 -21.92
CA TYR A 64 -0.14 18.39 -22.29
C TYR A 64 0.66 18.72 -23.56
N LYS A 65 1.98 18.71 -23.48
CA LYS A 65 2.88 19.15 -24.56
C LYS A 65 2.42 20.50 -25.12
N GLU A 66 2.31 21.51 -24.25
CA GLU A 66 1.88 22.88 -24.57
C GLU A 66 0.45 23.02 -25.11
N ARG A 67 -0.28 21.94 -25.31
CA ARG A 67 -1.68 21.98 -25.75
C ARG A 67 -2.62 21.99 -24.56
N LEU A 68 -3.54 22.94 -24.56
CA LEU A 68 -4.64 22.99 -23.58
C LEU A 68 -5.56 21.78 -23.81
N VAL A 69 -5.70 20.91 -22.77
CA VAL A 69 -6.46 19.66 -22.87
C VAL A 69 -7.82 19.70 -22.19
N ASN A 70 -8.07 20.67 -21.33
CA ASN A 70 -9.37 20.87 -20.67
C ASN A 70 -10.15 22.09 -21.21
N ASP A 71 -9.97 22.43 -22.49
CA ASP A 71 -10.80 23.43 -23.17
C ASP A 71 -12.25 22.92 -23.28
N TRP A 72 -13.21 23.84 -23.19
CA TRP A 72 -14.63 23.57 -23.42
C TRP A 72 -14.94 22.88 -24.76
N ARG A 73 -14.04 23.01 -25.75
CA ARG A 73 -14.09 22.35 -27.06
C ARG A 73 -13.84 20.84 -26.99
N PHE A 74 -13.30 20.35 -25.88
CA PHE A 74 -13.09 18.93 -25.64
C PHE A 74 -14.05 18.46 -24.56
N PRO A 75 -15.33 18.24 -24.89
CA PRO A 75 -16.32 17.83 -23.89
C PRO A 75 -15.90 16.49 -23.29
N CYS A 76 -15.98 16.42 -21.96
CA CYS A 76 -15.62 15.28 -21.13
C CYS A 76 -16.55 14.07 -21.27
N THR A 77 -17.46 14.08 -22.25
CA THR A 77 -18.36 12.97 -22.51
C THR A 77 -17.62 11.84 -23.21
N GLY A 78 -17.71 10.64 -22.66
CA GLY A 78 -17.00 9.40 -22.98
C GLY A 78 -16.95 8.89 -24.43
N MET A 79 -17.12 9.77 -25.43
CA MET A 79 -16.98 9.47 -26.83
C MET A 79 -15.58 9.77 -27.41
N ASN A 80 -14.74 10.53 -26.73
CA ASN A 80 -13.36 10.72 -27.18
C ASN A 80 -12.50 9.56 -26.70
N ARG A 81 -12.52 8.47 -27.45
CA ARG A 81 -11.74 7.24 -27.27
C ARG A 81 -10.22 7.44 -27.38
N VAL A 82 -9.76 8.63 -27.64
CA VAL A 82 -8.33 8.98 -27.67
C VAL A 82 -8.08 9.80 -26.41
N SER A 83 -7.51 9.18 -25.39
CA SER A 83 -6.95 9.90 -24.26
C SER A 83 -5.98 10.96 -24.81
N THR A 84 -6.35 12.23 -24.73
CA THR A 84 -5.47 13.33 -25.17
C THR A 84 -4.24 13.44 -24.29
N ASN A 85 -4.30 12.89 -23.07
CA ASN A 85 -3.27 13.06 -22.07
C ASN A 85 -2.13 12.04 -22.16
N ARG A 86 -2.27 10.93 -22.85
CA ARG A 86 -1.26 9.85 -22.95
C ARG A 86 -0.46 9.62 -21.66
N VAL A 87 -1.18 9.56 -20.55
CA VAL A 87 -0.64 9.34 -19.22
C VAL A 87 -1.00 7.92 -18.79
N SER A 88 -0.01 7.14 -18.39
CA SER A 88 -0.24 5.85 -17.72
C SER A 88 -0.11 6.01 -16.22
N ILE A 89 -1.02 5.40 -15.47
CA ILE A 89 -0.96 5.35 -14.00
C ILE A 89 -0.77 3.90 -13.59
N ILE A 90 0.32 3.64 -12.87
CA ILE A 90 0.67 2.33 -12.32
C ILE A 90 0.46 2.40 -10.82
N GLN A 91 -0.34 1.48 -10.32
CA GLN A 91 -0.79 1.40 -8.93
C GLN A 91 -0.56 -0.02 -8.40
N ASN A 92 -0.77 -0.23 -7.11
CA ASN A 92 -0.70 -1.56 -6.50
C ASN A 92 -1.63 -2.60 -7.18
N GLN A 93 -2.82 -2.17 -7.59
CA GLN A 93 -3.71 -3.03 -8.37
C GLN A 93 -3.30 -3.02 -9.83
N SER A 94 -2.73 -4.12 -10.28
CA SER A 94 -2.28 -4.26 -11.66
C SER A 94 -3.45 -4.17 -12.66
N CYS A 95 -3.25 -3.37 -13.71
CA CYS A 95 -4.15 -3.25 -14.86
C CYS A 95 -3.82 -4.22 -15.99
N LEU A 96 -3.01 -5.24 -15.72
CA LEU A 96 -2.67 -6.29 -16.69
C LEU A 96 -3.80 -7.30 -16.81
N ALA A 97 -4.01 -7.79 -18.03
CA ALA A 97 -4.96 -8.86 -18.30
C ALA A 97 -4.32 -10.21 -17.88
N LYS A 98 -4.92 -10.85 -16.87
CA LYS A 98 -4.39 -12.08 -16.25
C LYS A 98 -4.31 -13.26 -17.24
N ASP A 99 -5.29 -13.34 -18.13
CA ASP A 99 -5.39 -14.42 -19.13
C ASP A 99 -4.48 -14.23 -20.35
N LEU A 100 -3.64 -13.18 -20.36
CA LEU A 100 -2.73 -12.87 -21.44
C LEU A 100 -1.28 -13.04 -21.02
N THR A 101 -0.41 -13.35 -21.98
CA THR A 101 1.03 -13.43 -21.75
C THR A 101 1.65 -12.05 -21.52
N VAL A 102 2.89 -12.02 -21.02
CA VAL A 102 3.70 -10.80 -20.89
C VAL A 102 3.77 -10.04 -22.21
N ALA A 103 4.13 -10.73 -23.30
CA ALA A 103 4.24 -10.10 -24.61
C ALA A 103 2.89 -9.54 -25.11
N ASP A 104 1.80 -10.29 -24.93
CA ASP A 104 0.46 -9.80 -25.30
C ASP A 104 0.09 -8.54 -24.52
N ASN A 105 0.33 -8.51 -23.21
CA ASN A 105 0.03 -7.33 -22.37
C ASN A 105 0.82 -6.09 -22.76
N ILE A 106 2.10 -6.25 -23.09
CA ILE A 106 2.98 -5.13 -23.46
C ILE A 106 2.59 -4.55 -24.81
N PHE A 107 2.31 -5.40 -25.81
CA PHE A 107 2.13 -4.94 -27.19
C PHE A 107 0.68 -4.64 -27.57
N VAL A 108 -0.32 -5.04 -26.79
CA VAL A 108 -1.75 -4.87 -27.12
C VAL A 108 -2.16 -3.41 -27.40
N LEU A 109 -1.53 -2.45 -26.74
CA LEU A 109 -1.79 -1.01 -26.91
C LEU A 109 -0.88 -0.33 -27.94
N ARG A 110 0.03 -1.05 -28.56
CA ARG A 110 0.93 -0.47 -29.57
C ARG A 110 0.14 0.08 -30.74
N PRO A 111 0.40 1.32 -31.20
CA PRO A 111 -0.22 1.85 -32.39
C PRO A 111 0.02 0.94 -33.59
N GLY A 112 -1.05 0.59 -34.31
CA GLY A 112 -0.97 -0.30 -35.48
C GLY A 112 -0.88 -1.81 -35.16
N PHE A 113 -0.94 -2.21 -33.90
CA PHE A 113 -0.94 -3.62 -33.51
C PHE A 113 -2.17 -4.37 -34.04
N ARG A 114 -1.93 -5.46 -34.77
CA ARG A 114 -2.97 -6.37 -35.29
C ARG A 114 -2.64 -7.80 -34.89
N LYS A 115 -3.16 -8.27 -33.75
CA LYS A 115 -2.87 -9.59 -33.17
C LYS A 115 -3.07 -10.77 -34.17
N ARG A 116 -4.05 -10.67 -35.06
CA ARG A 116 -4.34 -11.71 -36.03
C ARG A 116 -3.23 -11.96 -37.07
N LEU A 117 -2.31 -11.00 -37.21
CA LEU A 117 -1.21 -11.06 -38.20
C LEU A 117 0.16 -11.27 -37.55
N MET A 118 0.24 -11.32 -36.21
CA MET A 118 1.51 -11.47 -35.51
C MET A 118 1.65 -12.88 -34.93
N GLN A 119 2.79 -13.51 -35.25
CA GLN A 119 3.19 -14.78 -34.64
C GLN A 119 3.78 -14.50 -33.24
N PRO A 120 3.54 -15.37 -32.24
CA PRO A 120 4.09 -15.21 -30.89
C PRO A 120 5.62 -15.05 -30.87
N GLY A 121 6.33 -15.75 -31.78
CA GLY A 121 7.79 -15.63 -31.91
C GLY A 121 8.27 -14.23 -32.25
N ILE A 122 7.51 -13.45 -33.03
CA ILE A 122 7.86 -12.07 -33.39
C ILE A 122 7.76 -11.17 -32.18
N LEU A 123 6.73 -11.34 -31.35
CA LEU A 123 6.54 -10.55 -30.13
C LEU A 123 7.66 -10.83 -29.13
N ARG A 124 8.08 -12.08 -29.02
CA ARG A 124 9.22 -12.49 -28.16
C ARG A 124 10.52 -11.80 -28.60
N GLU A 125 10.82 -11.82 -29.89
CA GLU A 125 12.01 -11.13 -30.42
C GLU A 125 11.93 -9.60 -30.24
N GLN A 126 10.74 -9.01 -30.37
CA GLN A 126 10.54 -7.57 -30.14
C GLN A 126 10.65 -7.17 -28.66
N LEU A 127 10.41 -8.08 -27.72
CA LEU A 127 10.52 -7.82 -26.30
C LEU A 127 11.97 -7.85 -25.80
N LYS A 128 12.83 -8.67 -26.41
CA LYS A 128 14.23 -8.85 -25.99
C LYS A 128 14.99 -7.54 -25.79
N PRO A 129 15.01 -6.58 -26.75
CA PRO A 129 15.73 -5.33 -26.56
C PRO A 129 15.29 -4.56 -25.31
N PHE A 130 13.98 -4.52 -25.03
CA PHE A 130 13.46 -3.83 -23.86
C PHE A 130 13.90 -4.50 -22.55
N MET A 131 13.98 -5.82 -22.51
CA MET A 131 14.45 -6.57 -21.34
C MET A 131 15.96 -6.40 -21.14
N GLU A 132 16.75 -6.44 -22.22
CA GLU A 132 18.18 -6.20 -22.19
C GLU A 132 18.51 -4.79 -21.70
N ASP A 133 17.79 -3.77 -22.18
CA ASP A 133 17.95 -2.36 -21.81
C ASP A 133 17.79 -2.12 -20.30
N ILE A 134 16.89 -2.86 -19.66
CA ILE A 134 16.62 -2.71 -18.21
C ILE A 134 17.30 -3.78 -17.35
N GLY A 135 18.02 -4.73 -17.98
CA GLY A 135 18.72 -5.80 -17.29
C GLY A 135 17.78 -6.77 -16.54
N MET A 136 16.62 -7.09 -17.15
CA MET A 136 15.62 -8.00 -16.60
C MET A 136 15.42 -9.20 -17.52
N GLU A 137 15.07 -10.36 -16.94
CA GLU A 137 14.76 -11.58 -17.68
C GLU A 137 13.35 -12.05 -17.29
N ILE A 138 12.32 -11.52 -17.98
CA ILE A 138 10.94 -11.96 -17.82
C ILE A 138 10.54 -12.72 -19.07
N PRO A 139 10.11 -14.00 -18.96
CA PRO A 139 9.72 -14.79 -20.13
C PRO A 139 8.53 -14.16 -20.86
N ALA A 140 8.65 -13.96 -22.16
CA ALA A 140 7.61 -13.34 -22.98
C ALA A 140 6.28 -14.10 -22.97
N ASP A 141 6.36 -15.43 -22.82
CA ASP A 141 5.22 -16.35 -22.82
C ASP A 141 4.67 -16.65 -21.43
N ALA A 142 5.28 -16.12 -20.36
CA ALA A 142 4.78 -16.28 -19.00
C ALA A 142 3.41 -15.61 -18.84
N TYR A 143 2.54 -16.20 -18.04
CA TYR A 143 1.29 -15.58 -17.66
C TYR A 143 1.50 -14.60 -16.52
N ILE A 144 0.64 -13.59 -16.44
CA ILE A 144 0.76 -12.52 -15.40
C ILE A 144 0.64 -13.10 -13.99
N GLU A 145 -0.10 -14.19 -13.80
CA GLU A 145 -0.26 -14.85 -12.50
C GLU A 145 1.03 -15.47 -11.96
N ASP A 146 1.92 -15.88 -12.85
CA ASP A 146 3.20 -16.52 -12.50
C ASP A 146 4.29 -15.49 -12.11
N LEU A 147 4.04 -14.21 -12.34
CA LEU A 147 5.00 -13.14 -12.10
C LEU A 147 4.96 -12.64 -10.65
N SER A 148 6.13 -12.28 -10.13
CA SER A 148 6.24 -11.51 -8.89
C SER A 148 5.58 -10.13 -9.02
N THR A 149 5.34 -9.46 -7.89
CA THR A 149 4.76 -8.12 -7.88
C THR A 149 5.65 -7.12 -8.63
N PHE A 150 6.95 -7.21 -8.45
CA PHE A 150 7.91 -6.34 -9.14
C PHE A 150 7.94 -6.59 -10.65
N GLU A 151 7.92 -7.85 -11.10
CA GLU A 151 7.87 -8.19 -12.52
C GLU A 151 6.58 -7.68 -13.19
N ARG A 152 5.42 -7.81 -12.53
CA ARG A 152 4.15 -7.22 -13.02
C ARG A 152 4.27 -5.71 -13.18
N PHE A 153 4.87 -5.05 -12.22
CA PHE A 153 5.14 -3.62 -12.29
C PHE A 153 6.01 -3.26 -13.52
N VAL A 154 7.11 -4.00 -13.74
CA VAL A 154 7.98 -3.80 -14.90
C VAL A 154 7.22 -4.01 -16.20
N VAL A 155 6.35 -5.03 -16.30
CA VAL A 155 5.50 -5.27 -17.46
C VAL A 155 4.54 -4.10 -17.72
N GLU A 156 3.93 -3.51 -16.69
CA GLU A 156 3.09 -2.31 -16.84
C GLU A 156 3.89 -1.10 -17.32
N LEU A 157 5.09 -0.92 -16.80
CA LEU A 157 5.98 0.15 -17.24
C LEU A 157 6.36 -0.02 -18.73
N LEU A 158 6.76 -1.21 -19.13
CA LEU A 158 7.07 -1.52 -20.55
C LEU A 158 5.85 -1.36 -21.45
N LYS A 159 4.65 -1.73 -20.98
CA LYS A 159 3.40 -1.47 -21.70
C LYS A 159 3.20 0.03 -21.94
N ALA A 160 3.48 0.88 -20.96
CA ALA A 160 3.41 2.34 -21.11
C ALA A 160 4.46 2.88 -22.09
N VAL A 161 5.69 2.36 -22.03
CA VAL A 161 6.80 2.68 -22.97
C VAL A 161 6.40 2.35 -24.40
N VAL A 162 5.97 1.11 -24.65
CA VAL A 162 5.58 0.61 -25.98
C VAL A 162 4.33 1.33 -26.52
N ALA A 163 3.41 1.74 -25.65
CA ALA A 163 2.26 2.55 -26.03
C ALA A 163 2.65 3.97 -26.45
N GLY A 164 3.88 4.40 -26.21
CA GLY A 164 4.38 5.74 -26.54
C GLY A 164 3.87 6.81 -25.57
N ASN A 165 3.63 6.46 -24.32
CA ASN A 165 3.29 7.42 -23.29
C ASN A 165 4.51 8.24 -22.90
N HIS A 166 4.33 9.56 -22.73
CA HIS A 166 5.41 10.46 -22.34
C HIS A 166 5.44 10.74 -20.84
N LEU A 167 4.34 10.48 -20.15
CA LEU A 167 4.22 10.62 -18.71
C LEU A 167 3.67 9.34 -18.11
N VAL A 168 4.38 8.82 -17.11
CA VAL A 168 3.94 7.70 -16.29
C VAL A 168 3.85 8.15 -14.84
N VAL A 169 2.71 7.88 -14.22
CA VAL A 169 2.46 8.13 -12.79
C VAL A 169 2.65 6.83 -12.05
N LEU A 170 3.44 6.86 -11.00
CA LEU A 170 3.76 5.73 -10.14
C LEU A 170 3.20 6.04 -8.76
N GLU A 171 2.21 5.29 -8.30
CA GLU A 171 1.55 5.53 -7.03
C GLU A 171 1.94 4.48 -6.00
N ASP A 172 2.59 4.94 -4.93
CA ASP A 172 2.84 4.19 -3.69
C ASP A 172 3.60 2.86 -3.91
N ILE A 173 4.53 2.87 -4.87
CA ILE A 173 5.20 1.65 -5.35
C ILE A 173 6.06 0.99 -4.25
N SER A 174 6.73 1.78 -3.42
CA SER A 174 7.61 1.29 -2.35
C SER A 174 6.87 0.46 -1.30
N THR A 175 5.57 0.59 -1.21
CA THR A 175 4.78 -0.14 -0.21
C THR A 175 4.62 -1.64 -0.53
N PHE A 176 4.89 -2.05 -1.76
CA PHE A 176 4.70 -3.44 -2.22
C PHE A 176 5.92 -4.05 -2.94
N ILE A 177 7.05 -3.36 -2.98
CA ILE A 177 8.33 -3.88 -3.46
C ILE A 177 9.40 -3.78 -2.36
N SER A 178 10.40 -4.66 -2.42
CA SER A 178 11.52 -4.65 -1.47
C SER A 178 12.48 -3.48 -1.71
N ALA A 179 13.34 -3.17 -0.75
CA ALA A 179 14.36 -2.12 -0.90
C ALA A 179 15.32 -2.39 -2.07
N ALA A 180 15.69 -3.66 -2.31
CA ALA A 180 16.53 -4.06 -3.44
C ALA A 180 15.82 -3.86 -4.79
N GLU A 181 14.52 -4.14 -4.85
CA GLU A 181 13.68 -3.91 -6.02
C GLU A 181 13.47 -2.42 -6.28
N LEU A 182 13.34 -1.61 -5.22
CA LEU A 182 13.23 -0.15 -5.31
C LEU A 182 14.49 0.47 -5.95
N GLU A 183 15.67 -0.04 -5.59
CA GLU A 183 16.92 0.38 -6.22
C GLU A 183 16.98 0.01 -7.71
N LYS A 184 16.51 -1.21 -8.07
CA LYS A 184 16.40 -1.62 -9.47
C LYS A 184 15.41 -0.72 -10.22
N LEU A 185 14.25 -0.43 -9.62
CA LEU A 185 13.26 0.48 -10.16
C LEU A 185 13.86 1.86 -10.44
N SER A 186 14.56 2.46 -9.48
CA SER A 186 15.20 3.76 -9.65
C SER A 186 16.13 3.79 -10.87
N ARG A 187 16.91 2.71 -11.10
CA ARG A 187 17.77 2.59 -12.29
C ARG A 187 16.96 2.52 -13.58
N ILE A 188 15.87 1.75 -13.60
CA ILE A 188 14.99 1.63 -14.76
C ILE A 188 14.31 2.98 -15.07
N LEU A 189 13.79 3.68 -14.08
CA LEU A 189 13.17 5.00 -14.27
C LEU A 189 14.17 6.01 -14.84
N ARG A 190 15.39 6.06 -14.29
CA ARG A 190 16.47 6.94 -14.79
C ARG A 190 16.91 6.59 -16.20
N HIS A 191 16.89 5.30 -16.58
CA HIS A 191 17.16 4.86 -17.95
C HIS A 191 16.14 5.45 -18.93
N TYR A 192 14.84 5.29 -18.65
CA TYR A 192 13.78 5.83 -19.51
C TYR A 192 13.67 7.36 -19.44
N ALA A 193 13.99 7.97 -18.31
CA ALA A 193 14.05 9.44 -18.20
C ALA A 193 15.11 10.04 -19.14
N LYS A 194 16.27 9.41 -19.27
CA LYS A 194 17.31 9.80 -20.26
C LYS A 194 16.83 9.67 -21.71
N GLN A 195 15.87 8.81 -21.97
CA GLN A 195 15.26 8.64 -23.29
C GLN A 195 14.07 9.60 -23.52
N GLY A 196 13.81 10.52 -22.58
CA GLY A 196 12.78 11.57 -22.71
C GLY A 196 11.42 11.20 -22.12
N MET A 197 11.29 10.08 -21.44
CA MET A 197 10.09 9.81 -20.64
C MET A 197 10.10 10.63 -19.36
N SER A 198 8.92 10.96 -18.85
CA SER A 198 8.78 11.70 -17.60
C SER A 198 7.95 10.92 -16.62
N PHE A 199 8.22 11.11 -15.34
CA PHE A 199 7.57 10.36 -14.29
C PHE A 199 7.02 11.29 -13.21
N LEU A 200 5.81 11.00 -12.73
CA LEU A 200 5.29 11.53 -11.49
C LEU A 200 5.31 10.39 -10.45
N TYR A 201 6.23 10.49 -9.51
CA TYR A 201 6.42 9.49 -8.46
C TYR A 201 5.69 9.95 -7.20
N VAL A 202 4.55 9.35 -6.89
CA VAL A 202 3.82 9.61 -5.64
C VAL A 202 4.46 8.76 -4.54
N ALA A 203 5.22 9.40 -3.68
CA ALA A 203 5.98 8.74 -2.63
C ALA A 203 5.22 8.77 -1.30
N ALA A 204 5.28 7.66 -0.57
CA ALA A 204 4.76 7.59 0.79
C ALA A 204 5.63 8.38 1.78
N HIS A 205 6.95 8.47 1.51
CA HIS A 205 7.94 9.10 2.37
C HIS A 205 8.81 10.09 1.59
N PHE A 206 9.19 11.17 2.26
CA PHE A 206 10.01 12.22 1.62
C PHE A 206 11.43 11.74 1.29
N GLU A 207 12.02 10.91 2.15
CA GLU A 207 13.36 10.34 1.96
C GLU A 207 13.43 9.49 0.68
N GLU A 208 12.35 8.77 0.38
CA GLU A 208 12.22 8.00 -0.85
C GLU A 208 12.18 8.91 -2.07
N ALA A 209 11.38 9.97 -2.02
CA ALA A 209 11.33 10.96 -3.09
C ALA A 209 12.70 11.63 -3.32
N GLN A 210 13.47 11.90 -2.25
CA GLN A 210 14.83 12.46 -2.37
C GLN A 210 15.81 11.50 -3.06
N GLN A 211 15.68 10.19 -2.85
CA GLN A 211 16.56 9.19 -3.46
C GLN A 211 16.28 8.96 -4.94
N ILE A 212 15.00 9.00 -5.33
CA ILE A 212 14.55 8.60 -6.66
C ILE A 212 14.35 9.81 -7.58
N CYS A 213 13.82 10.91 -7.07
CA CYS A 213 13.32 12.01 -7.87
C CYS A 213 14.36 13.14 -8.08
N ASP A 214 14.19 13.89 -9.17
CA ASP A 214 15.04 15.06 -9.46
C ASP A 214 14.63 16.26 -8.60
N ARG A 215 13.35 16.38 -8.31
CA ARG A 215 12.74 17.31 -7.33
C ARG A 215 11.46 16.71 -6.76
N ALA A 216 11.03 17.21 -5.62
CA ALA A 216 9.82 16.76 -4.94
C ALA A 216 8.89 17.94 -4.64
N ALA A 217 7.58 17.69 -4.71
CA ALA A 217 6.52 18.62 -4.36
C ALA A 217 5.74 18.09 -3.16
N LEU A 218 5.56 18.92 -2.13
CA LEU A 218 4.72 18.59 -0.98
C LEU A 218 3.27 19.01 -1.27
N MET A 219 2.36 18.05 -1.20
CA MET A 219 0.93 18.27 -1.34
C MET A 219 0.22 18.20 0.00
N LEU A 220 -0.60 19.20 0.32
CA LEU A 220 -1.43 19.25 1.52
C LEU A 220 -2.79 19.83 1.17
N ASN A 221 -3.88 19.18 1.60
CA ASN A 221 -5.26 19.63 1.38
C ASN A 221 -5.57 19.99 -0.08
N GLY A 222 -5.06 19.21 -1.03
CA GLY A 222 -5.32 19.47 -2.45
C GLY A 222 -4.55 20.63 -3.07
N GLN A 223 -3.48 21.11 -2.40
CA GLN A 223 -2.61 22.19 -2.88
C GLN A 223 -1.15 21.76 -2.87
N ILE A 224 -0.33 22.28 -3.80
CA ILE A 224 1.13 22.21 -3.68
C ILE A 224 1.61 23.33 -2.77
N ILE A 225 2.16 22.96 -1.63
CA ILE A 225 2.64 23.92 -0.63
C ILE A 225 4.06 24.36 -0.94
N LYS A 226 4.92 23.42 -1.37
CA LYS A 226 6.31 23.72 -1.68
C LYS A 226 6.90 22.69 -2.62
N CYS A 227 7.86 23.11 -3.44
CA CYS A 227 8.71 22.26 -4.24
C CYS A 227 10.15 22.32 -3.73
N PHE A 228 10.81 21.17 -3.70
CA PHE A 228 12.20 20.99 -3.26
C PHE A 228 13.01 20.52 -4.47
N GLY A 229 14.15 21.15 -4.72
CA GLY A 229 15.14 20.68 -5.71
C GLY A 229 15.94 19.52 -5.16
N GLY A 230 16.47 18.66 -6.03
CA GLY A 230 17.21 17.42 -5.72
C GLY A 230 18.07 17.40 -4.44
N ALA A 231 19.09 16.58 -4.35
CA ALA A 231 19.81 16.14 -3.16
C ALA A 231 20.35 17.22 -2.15
N GLU A 232 20.07 18.51 -2.33
CA GLU A 232 20.83 19.58 -1.64
C GLU A 232 20.18 20.17 -0.38
N LYS A 233 19.01 19.73 0.11
CA LYS A 233 18.40 20.43 1.26
C LYS A 233 17.90 19.53 2.36
N PRO A 234 18.30 19.84 3.61
CA PRO A 234 17.61 19.29 4.77
C PRO A 234 16.12 19.62 4.69
N PRO A 235 15.24 18.78 5.24
CA PRO A 235 13.81 19.01 5.20
C PRO A 235 13.49 20.39 5.78
N ASP A 236 12.64 21.13 5.05
CA ASP A 236 12.16 22.44 5.47
C ASP A 236 11.42 22.33 6.82
N PRO A 237 11.60 23.27 7.74
CA PRO A 237 10.84 23.31 9.00
C PRO A 237 9.33 23.17 8.83
N PHE A 238 8.79 23.56 7.67
CA PHE A 238 7.38 23.40 7.37
C PHE A 238 7.02 21.94 7.03
N PHE A 239 7.87 21.22 6.27
CA PHE A 239 7.68 19.78 6.03
C PHE A 239 7.74 19.01 7.35
N LEU A 240 8.73 19.34 8.20
CA LEU A 240 8.84 18.78 9.55
C LEU A 240 7.55 18.99 10.35
N ARG A 241 6.90 20.15 10.27
CA ARG A 241 5.61 20.36 10.94
C ARG A 241 4.47 19.49 10.41
N CYS A 242 4.42 19.23 9.10
CA CYS A 242 3.41 18.35 8.53
C CYS A 242 3.62 16.86 8.93
N THR A 243 4.86 16.46 9.25
CA THR A 243 5.22 15.12 9.74
C THR A 243 5.53 15.09 11.24
N GLU A 244 5.64 16.27 11.89
CA GLU A 244 6.12 16.44 13.27
C GLU A 244 5.25 15.69 14.30
N ASP A 245 3.95 15.58 14.04
CA ASP A 245 3.05 14.83 14.92
C ASP A 245 3.38 13.33 14.89
N PHE A 246 3.74 12.79 13.72
CA PHE A 246 4.17 11.39 13.60
C PHE A 246 5.52 11.18 14.28
N ASP A 247 6.53 11.99 13.95
CA ASP A 247 7.88 11.89 14.54
C ASP A 247 7.89 12.15 16.05
N ARG A 248 7.03 13.04 16.53
CA ARG A 248 6.85 13.27 17.97
C ARG A 248 6.25 12.04 18.64
N HIS A 249 5.21 11.44 18.07
CA HIS A 249 4.58 10.23 18.60
C HIS A 249 5.56 9.06 18.66
N VAL A 250 6.35 8.90 17.61
CA VAL A 250 7.43 7.89 17.56
C VAL A 250 8.46 8.15 18.67
N ARG A 251 8.93 9.39 18.82
CA ARG A 251 9.92 9.74 19.86
C ARG A 251 9.37 9.61 21.28
N GLU A 252 8.15 10.05 21.54
CA GLU A 252 7.49 9.93 22.86
C GLU A 252 7.31 8.45 23.23
N ARG A 253 6.99 7.63 22.26
CA ARG A 253 6.88 6.19 22.46
C ARG A 253 8.23 5.54 22.69
N MET A 254 9.25 5.88 21.91
CA MET A 254 10.62 5.41 22.11
C MET A 254 11.13 5.74 23.53
N ALA A 255 10.73 6.88 24.08
CA ALA A 255 11.05 7.28 25.45
C ALA A 255 10.27 6.52 26.54
N ARG A 256 9.11 5.89 26.20
CA ARG A 256 8.27 5.14 27.13
C ARG A 256 8.60 3.63 27.18
N GLN A 257 9.43 3.16 26.28
CA GLN A 257 9.69 1.72 26.08
C GLN A 257 10.75 1.13 27.04
N ASP A 258 10.48 1.18 28.36
CA ASP A 258 11.13 0.29 29.34
C ASP A 258 10.24 -0.92 29.68
N ARG A 259 9.51 -1.50 28.69
CA ARG A 259 8.33 -2.32 28.98
C ARG A 259 8.49 -3.84 28.84
N THR A 260 9.54 -4.36 28.27
CA THR A 260 9.62 -5.82 28.04
C THR A 260 10.65 -6.48 28.96
N GLU A 261 10.15 -7.11 30.01
CA GLU A 261 10.85 -8.24 30.63
C GLU A 261 10.82 -9.40 29.62
N THR A 262 11.79 -9.43 28.72
CA THR A 262 12.00 -10.53 27.77
C THR A 262 12.65 -11.71 28.51
N GLY A 263 11.82 -12.56 29.11
CA GLY A 263 12.25 -13.80 29.69
C GLY A 263 11.59 -14.99 29.00
N PRO A 264 12.24 -16.18 28.98
CA PRO A 264 11.70 -17.40 28.37
C PRO A 264 10.34 -17.85 28.95
N ASP A 265 9.96 -17.35 30.12
CA ASP A 265 8.70 -17.70 30.79
C ASP A 265 7.46 -16.99 30.25
N HIS A 266 7.63 -16.07 29.31
CA HIS A 266 6.55 -15.25 28.77
C HIS A 266 6.24 -15.46 27.27
N ILE A 267 6.70 -16.59 26.69
CA ILE A 267 6.46 -16.92 25.28
C ILE A 267 4.98 -17.29 25.10
N VAL A 268 4.26 -16.46 24.35
CA VAL A 268 2.86 -16.68 23.96
C VAL A 268 2.76 -17.46 22.66
N PHE A 269 3.61 -17.15 21.70
CA PHE A 269 3.63 -17.77 20.39
C PHE A 269 5.01 -18.33 20.06
N ARG A 270 5.03 -19.51 19.44
CA ARG A 270 6.26 -20.14 18.99
C ARG A 270 6.00 -20.91 17.71
N MET A 271 6.80 -20.64 16.72
CA MET A 271 6.85 -21.34 15.44
C MET A 271 8.21 -22.02 15.30
N GLU A 272 8.21 -23.29 14.94
CA GLU A 272 9.43 -24.09 14.81
C GLU A 272 9.48 -24.78 13.46
N ASN A 273 10.57 -24.53 12.72
CA ASN A 273 10.92 -25.22 11.48
C ASN A 273 9.76 -25.27 10.46
N LEU A 274 9.01 -24.17 10.36
CA LEU A 274 7.88 -24.10 9.44
C LEU A 274 8.37 -24.17 8.00
N CYS A 275 7.85 -25.12 7.24
CA CYS A 275 8.03 -25.20 5.79
C CYS A 275 6.66 -25.23 5.10
N SER A 276 6.45 -24.28 4.18
CA SER A 276 5.25 -24.19 3.33
C SER A 276 5.57 -23.33 2.11
N GLY A 277 5.27 -23.82 0.94
CA GLY A 277 5.53 -23.09 -0.32
C GLY A 277 6.97 -22.57 -0.41
N LEU A 278 7.12 -21.26 -0.40
CA LEU A 278 8.41 -20.54 -0.43
C LEU A 278 9.02 -20.31 0.96
N VAL A 279 8.28 -20.63 2.03
CA VAL A 279 8.77 -20.54 3.40
C VAL A 279 9.55 -21.81 3.73
N GLU A 280 10.84 -21.67 4.03
CA GLU A 280 11.72 -22.78 4.38
C GLU A 280 12.29 -22.60 5.78
N ASN A 281 12.05 -23.57 6.66
CA ASN A 281 12.64 -23.68 8.00
C ASN A 281 12.51 -22.41 8.88
N LEU A 282 11.38 -21.71 8.78
CA LEU A 282 11.14 -20.49 9.55
C LEU A 282 10.84 -20.82 11.01
N SER A 283 11.60 -20.21 11.91
CA SER A 283 11.44 -20.35 13.36
C SER A 283 11.52 -18.99 14.03
N PHE A 284 10.53 -18.66 14.86
CA PHE A 284 10.56 -17.49 15.74
C PHE A 284 9.55 -17.63 16.88
N SER A 285 9.68 -16.79 17.87
CA SER A 285 8.75 -16.71 19.00
C SER A 285 8.33 -15.27 19.26
N ALA A 286 7.19 -15.08 19.92
CA ALA A 286 6.72 -13.77 20.38
C ALA A 286 6.31 -13.86 21.84
N CYS A 287 6.77 -12.87 22.63
CA CYS A 287 6.52 -12.79 24.06
C CYS A 287 5.30 -11.91 24.35
N LYS A 288 4.75 -12.03 25.54
CA LYS A 288 3.59 -11.27 26.00
C LYS A 288 3.84 -9.75 25.89
N GLY A 289 2.94 -9.05 25.18
CA GLY A 289 3.00 -7.59 24.99
C GLY A 289 4.14 -7.11 24.10
N GLU A 290 4.84 -8.02 23.40
CA GLU A 290 5.91 -7.70 22.46
C GLU A 290 5.36 -7.28 21.10
N CYS A 291 5.99 -6.28 20.48
CA CYS A 291 5.83 -5.97 19.07
C CYS A 291 7.01 -6.53 18.27
N LEU A 292 6.79 -7.61 17.56
CA LEU A 292 7.76 -8.23 16.68
C LEU A 292 7.52 -7.80 15.24
N VAL A 293 8.53 -7.25 14.58
CA VAL A 293 8.47 -6.97 13.15
C VAL A 293 9.19 -8.05 12.37
N VAL A 294 8.50 -8.67 11.43
CA VAL A 294 9.05 -9.67 10.48
C VAL A 294 9.14 -9.02 9.11
N GLN A 295 10.36 -8.71 8.68
CA GLN A 295 10.64 -8.15 7.37
C GLN A 295 10.85 -9.26 6.35
N ASP A 296 10.04 -9.28 5.30
CA ASP A 296 10.22 -10.14 4.13
C ASP A 296 11.10 -9.42 3.09
N LEU A 297 12.36 -9.83 3.01
CA LEU A 297 13.34 -9.17 2.14
C LEU A 297 13.08 -9.36 0.65
N ASP A 298 12.44 -10.47 0.29
CA ASP A 298 12.19 -10.88 -1.09
C ASP A 298 10.72 -10.72 -1.50
N ASN A 299 9.86 -10.26 -0.60
CA ASN A 299 8.41 -10.08 -0.81
C ASN A 299 7.70 -11.34 -1.34
N CYS A 300 8.06 -12.49 -0.83
CA CYS A 300 7.54 -13.79 -1.29
C CYS A 300 6.92 -14.66 -0.20
N MET A 301 7.17 -14.35 1.09
CA MET A 301 6.78 -15.21 2.20
C MET A 301 5.51 -14.75 2.93
N ILE A 302 5.23 -13.45 2.95
CA ILE A 302 4.12 -12.89 3.77
C ILE A 302 2.79 -13.55 3.42
N GLN A 303 2.47 -13.67 2.13
CA GLN A 303 1.19 -14.25 1.70
C GLN A 303 1.09 -15.73 2.05
N GLU A 304 2.17 -16.49 1.89
CA GLU A 304 2.22 -17.90 2.25
C GLU A 304 2.04 -18.08 3.76
N LEU A 305 2.75 -17.29 4.55
CA LEU A 305 2.64 -17.32 6.01
C LEU A 305 1.23 -16.97 6.49
N VAL A 306 0.62 -15.95 5.92
CA VAL A 306 -0.79 -15.59 6.18
C VAL A 306 -1.72 -16.73 5.82
N SER A 307 -1.50 -17.39 4.67
CA SER A 307 -2.31 -18.53 4.23
C SER A 307 -2.20 -19.70 5.19
N VAL A 308 -1.01 -19.99 5.71
CA VAL A 308 -0.80 -21.04 6.74
C VAL A 308 -1.50 -20.67 8.05
N LEU A 309 -1.34 -19.42 8.53
CA LEU A 309 -1.93 -18.94 9.78
C LEU A 309 -3.46 -18.89 9.72
N SER A 310 -4.03 -18.53 8.57
CA SER A 310 -5.48 -18.53 8.34
C SER A 310 -6.05 -19.90 8.02
N GLY A 311 -5.20 -20.90 7.83
CA GLY A 311 -5.58 -22.26 7.48
C GLY A 311 -5.97 -22.47 6.02
N GLY A 312 -5.61 -21.55 5.13
CA GLY A 312 -5.80 -21.69 3.68
C GLY A 312 -4.85 -22.71 3.06
N THR A 313 -3.62 -22.78 3.56
CA THR A 313 -2.60 -23.73 3.11
C THR A 313 -2.13 -24.60 4.26
N ARG A 314 -1.97 -25.91 4.01
CA ARG A 314 -1.41 -26.84 5.00
C ARG A 314 0.12 -26.80 4.95
N GLN A 315 0.74 -26.59 6.11
CA GLN A 315 2.20 -26.67 6.25
C GLN A 315 2.75 -28.04 5.85
N LYS A 316 3.91 -28.08 5.20
CA LYS A 316 4.61 -29.31 4.83
C LYS A 316 5.27 -29.95 6.05
N SER A 317 5.88 -29.13 6.91
CA SER A 317 6.51 -29.54 8.16
C SER A 317 6.57 -28.36 9.13
N GLY A 318 6.99 -28.63 10.36
CA GLY A 318 7.08 -27.65 11.43
C GLY A 318 5.88 -27.68 12.37
N SER A 319 5.95 -26.87 13.42
CA SER A 319 4.90 -26.79 14.44
C SER A 319 4.68 -25.34 14.89
N ILE A 320 3.43 -25.04 15.25
CA ILE A 320 3.01 -23.74 15.79
C ILE A 320 2.41 -23.99 17.18
N TRP A 321 2.91 -23.27 18.16
CA TRP A 321 2.50 -23.38 19.55
C TRP A 321 1.95 -22.04 20.04
N ILE A 322 0.83 -22.06 20.75
CA ILE A 322 0.20 -20.88 21.35
C ILE A 322 -0.04 -21.20 22.83
N ASN A 323 0.51 -20.41 23.72
CA ASN A 323 0.48 -20.65 25.17
C ASN A 323 0.84 -22.10 25.54
N GLY A 324 1.91 -22.64 24.95
CA GLY A 324 2.40 -23.98 25.20
C GLY A 324 1.53 -25.11 24.63
N THR A 325 0.45 -24.80 23.91
CA THR A 325 -0.40 -25.81 23.26
C THR A 325 -0.20 -25.77 21.74
N LEU A 326 -0.08 -26.95 21.13
CA LEU A 326 0.05 -27.08 19.68
C LEU A 326 -1.19 -26.47 19.02
N SER A 327 -0.98 -25.61 18.05
CA SER A 327 -2.08 -25.09 17.24
C SER A 327 -2.64 -26.19 16.37
N GLY A 328 -3.97 -26.40 16.42
CA GLY A 328 -4.66 -27.44 15.65
C GLY A 328 -4.73 -27.18 14.14
N GLY A 329 -4.05 -26.17 13.62
CA GLY A 329 -4.14 -25.75 12.22
C GLY A 329 -5.35 -24.86 11.96
N LEU A 330 -6.06 -25.08 10.92
CA LEU A 330 -7.18 -24.33 10.36
C LEU A 330 -7.98 -23.47 11.37
N ASN A 331 -7.89 -22.15 11.23
CA ASN A 331 -8.79 -21.19 11.88
C ASN A 331 -8.70 -21.17 13.44
N ASP A 332 -7.47 -21.18 13.97
CA ASP A 332 -7.29 -21.05 15.42
C ASP A 332 -7.72 -19.66 15.89
N ARG A 333 -8.81 -19.61 16.66
CA ARG A 333 -9.40 -18.35 17.16
C ARG A 333 -8.49 -17.57 18.10
N ARG A 334 -7.46 -18.20 18.61
CA ARG A 334 -6.41 -17.57 19.42
C ARG A 334 -5.52 -16.67 18.58
N VAL A 335 -5.58 -16.77 17.24
CA VAL A 335 -4.84 -15.93 16.30
C VAL A 335 -5.77 -14.88 15.71
N GLY A 336 -5.47 -13.61 15.94
CA GLY A 336 -6.06 -12.49 15.22
C GLY A 336 -5.23 -12.17 13.99
N ILE A 337 -5.87 -11.99 12.83
CA ILE A 337 -5.18 -11.59 11.59
C ILE A 337 -5.81 -10.33 11.07
N ILE A 338 -5.00 -9.28 10.91
CA ILE A 338 -5.36 -8.04 10.23
C ILE A 338 -4.67 -8.08 8.88
N GLN A 339 -5.47 -8.22 7.82
CA GLN A 339 -4.97 -8.36 6.47
C GLN A 339 -4.46 -7.04 5.91
N GLU A 340 -3.71 -7.12 4.83
CA GLU A 340 -3.31 -5.98 4.02
C GLU A 340 -4.54 -5.23 3.49
N LEU A 341 -4.49 -3.89 3.50
CA LEU A 341 -5.60 -3.02 3.10
C LEU A 341 -6.95 -3.46 3.74
N PRO A 342 -7.03 -3.52 5.07
CA PRO A 342 -8.12 -4.20 5.77
C PRO A 342 -9.50 -3.60 5.50
N VAL A 343 -9.57 -2.33 5.10
CA VAL A 343 -10.80 -1.64 4.70
C VAL A 343 -11.44 -2.30 3.47
N HIS A 344 -10.63 -2.85 2.57
CA HIS A 344 -11.12 -3.52 1.35
C HIS A 344 -11.36 -5.03 1.54
N THR A 345 -10.62 -5.65 2.43
CA THR A 345 -10.60 -7.12 2.58
C THR A 345 -11.43 -7.62 3.77
N MET A 346 -11.62 -6.80 4.80
CA MET A 346 -12.18 -7.25 6.08
C MET A 346 -13.54 -6.60 6.44
N LEU A 347 -14.10 -5.71 5.63
CA LEU A 347 -15.40 -5.10 5.86
C LEU A 347 -16.50 -5.77 5.02
N PHE A 348 -17.68 -5.87 5.59
CA PHE A 348 -18.89 -6.38 4.93
C PHE A 348 -19.83 -5.21 4.67
N PRO A 349 -19.86 -4.63 3.46
CA PRO A 349 -20.63 -3.41 3.15
C PRO A 349 -22.15 -3.57 3.39
N ASN A 350 -22.68 -4.77 3.16
CA ASN A 350 -24.09 -5.08 3.30
C ASN A 350 -24.54 -5.37 4.76
N MET A 351 -23.60 -5.30 5.72
CA MET A 351 -23.90 -5.50 7.14
C MET A 351 -23.89 -4.15 7.88
N SER A 352 -24.67 -4.06 8.95
CA SER A 352 -24.62 -2.90 9.85
C SER A 352 -23.25 -2.82 10.55
N TYR A 353 -22.92 -1.65 11.11
CA TYR A 353 -21.70 -1.46 11.92
C TYR A 353 -21.60 -2.49 13.05
N LEU A 354 -22.71 -2.68 13.80
CA LEU A 354 -22.76 -3.65 14.90
C LEU A 354 -22.65 -5.10 14.42
N ASP A 355 -23.17 -5.44 13.25
CA ASP A 355 -23.01 -6.79 12.70
C ASP A 355 -21.57 -7.06 12.27
N ASN A 356 -20.93 -6.09 11.64
CA ASN A 356 -19.51 -6.14 11.35
C ASN A 356 -18.66 -6.28 12.61
N LEU A 357 -18.98 -5.51 13.66
CA LEU A 357 -18.27 -5.54 14.93
C LEU A 357 -18.42 -6.88 15.65
N CYS A 358 -19.62 -7.46 15.61
CA CYS A 358 -19.93 -8.72 16.26
C CYS A 358 -19.55 -9.97 15.46
N PHE A 359 -19.05 -9.82 14.23
CA PHE A 359 -18.85 -10.94 13.31
C PHE A 359 -18.01 -12.08 13.90
N THR A 360 -16.97 -11.75 14.66
CA THR A 360 -16.10 -12.75 15.30
C THR A 360 -16.63 -13.29 16.63
N LEU A 361 -17.71 -12.70 17.17
CA LEU A 361 -18.31 -13.07 18.46
C LEU A 361 -19.41 -14.12 18.38
N ASP A 362 -19.81 -14.55 17.19
CA ASP A 362 -20.95 -15.46 17.00
C ASP A 362 -20.85 -16.76 17.82
N HIS A 363 -19.64 -17.24 18.07
CA HIS A 363 -19.39 -18.43 18.90
C HIS A 363 -19.64 -18.21 20.39
N ARG A 364 -19.53 -16.95 20.87
CA ARG A 364 -19.85 -16.58 22.28
C ARG A 364 -21.34 -16.28 22.46
N MET A 365 -22.06 -16.12 21.35
CA MET A 365 -23.48 -15.77 21.33
C MET A 365 -24.34 -17.02 21.22
N LYS A 366 -24.56 -17.71 22.34
CA LYS A 366 -25.47 -18.87 22.39
C LYS A 366 -26.95 -18.41 22.27
N GLY A 367 -27.57 -18.77 21.15
CA GLY A 367 -28.99 -18.55 20.89
C GLY A 367 -29.38 -17.18 20.34
N VAL A 368 -30.53 -17.13 19.68
CA VAL A 368 -31.05 -15.93 18.98
C VAL A 368 -31.33 -14.75 19.94
N TRP A 369 -31.75 -15.04 21.16
CA TRP A 369 -32.10 -14.06 22.20
C TRP A 369 -30.87 -13.37 22.82
N GLY A 370 -29.68 -13.99 22.78
CA GLY A 370 -28.42 -13.42 23.29
C GLY A 370 -27.85 -12.32 22.40
N ARG A 371 -28.04 -12.43 21.09
CA ARG A 371 -27.45 -11.49 20.10
C ARG A 371 -27.89 -10.04 20.31
N GLY A 372 -29.20 -9.81 20.55
CA GLY A 372 -29.71 -8.44 20.77
C GLY A 372 -29.15 -7.78 22.05
N LYS A 373 -29.02 -8.56 23.13
CA LYS A 373 -28.46 -8.05 24.39
C LYS A 373 -26.99 -7.71 24.27
N ILE A 374 -26.21 -8.56 23.60
CA ILE A 374 -24.77 -8.34 23.37
C ILE A 374 -24.55 -7.12 22.49
N LYS A 375 -25.26 -6.99 21.38
CA LYS A 375 -25.21 -5.79 20.52
C LYS A 375 -25.54 -4.51 21.28
N LYS A 376 -26.56 -4.53 22.14
CA LYS A 376 -26.95 -3.38 22.96
C LYS A 376 -25.86 -3.04 24.00
N SER A 377 -25.24 -4.06 24.60
CA SER A 377 -24.12 -3.88 25.55
C SER A 377 -22.91 -3.29 24.86
N LEU A 378 -22.50 -3.87 23.74
CA LEU A 378 -21.36 -3.38 22.96
C LEU A 378 -21.56 -1.95 22.46
N ARG A 379 -22.75 -1.61 21.96
CA ARG A 379 -23.07 -0.23 21.59
C ARG A 379 -22.87 0.72 22.76
N ARG A 380 -23.38 0.38 23.95
CA ARG A 380 -23.25 1.22 25.13
C ARG A 380 -21.79 1.35 25.60
N GLU A 381 -21.06 0.26 25.55
CA GLU A 381 -19.66 0.22 26.01
C GLU A 381 -18.71 0.99 25.06
N TYR A 382 -18.92 0.83 23.75
CA TYR A 382 -18.02 1.38 22.72
C TYR A 382 -18.49 2.71 22.13
N ALA A 383 -19.68 3.21 22.47
CA ALA A 383 -20.20 4.49 21.96
C ALA A 383 -19.27 5.68 22.29
N GLY A 384 -18.69 5.70 23.49
CA GLY A 384 -17.75 6.75 23.89
C GLY A 384 -16.41 6.69 23.15
N LEU A 385 -16.00 5.52 22.67
CA LEU A 385 -14.73 5.32 21.96
C LEU A 385 -14.89 5.49 20.46
N LEU A 386 -15.97 4.94 19.89
CA LEU A 386 -16.20 4.84 18.43
C LEU A 386 -17.04 6.01 17.88
N GLY A 387 -17.76 6.73 18.76
CA GLY A 387 -18.78 7.70 18.38
C GLY A 387 -20.16 7.04 18.25
N GLU A 388 -21.21 7.70 18.73
CA GLU A 388 -22.58 7.19 18.65
C GLU A 388 -23.14 7.18 17.22
N ASP A 389 -22.68 8.10 16.39
CA ASP A 389 -23.08 8.32 15.00
C ASP A 389 -22.71 7.15 14.09
N VAL A 390 -21.61 6.43 14.36
CA VAL A 390 -21.14 5.32 13.51
C VAL A 390 -22.15 4.16 13.45
N PHE A 391 -22.90 3.94 14.53
CA PHE A 391 -23.86 2.84 14.61
C PHE A 391 -25.07 2.98 13.68
N GLY A 392 -25.37 4.20 13.24
CA GLY A 392 -26.42 4.49 12.26
C GLY A 392 -25.92 4.75 10.85
N THR A 393 -24.60 4.81 10.66
CA THR A 393 -23.99 5.18 9.39
C THR A 393 -23.71 3.92 8.54
N PRO A 394 -24.08 3.90 7.25
CA PRO A 394 -23.69 2.84 6.33
C PRO A 394 -22.17 2.71 6.24
N ILE A 395 -21.65 1.48 6.14
CA ILE A 395 -20.19 1.19 6.10
C ILE A 395 -19.47 2.00 5.02
N GLU A 396 -20.10 2.19 3.88
CA GLU A 396 -19.55 2.93 2.74
C GLU A 396 -19.31 4.43 3.04
N ARG A 397 -20.13 5.00 3.93
CA ARG A 397 -20.08 6.42 4.31
C ARG A 397 -19.18 6.71 5.52
N LEU A 398 -18.66 5.68 6.16
CA LEU A 398 -17.70 5.83 7.25
C LEU A 398 -16.41 6.44 6.73
N THR A 399 -15.77 7.29 7.54
CA THR A 399 -14.41 7.75 7.30
C THR A 399 -13.43 6.57 7.35
N GLU A 400 -12.26 6.69 6.75
CA GLU A 400 -11.24 5.64 6.83
C GLU A 400 -10.88 5.33 8.27
N ARG A 401 -10.67 6.34 9.11
CA ARG A 401 -10.41 6.17 10.53
C ARG A 401 -11.48 5.32 11.22
N GLN A 402 -12.77 5.62 11.02
CA GLN A 402 -13.89 4.84 11.57
C GLN A 402 -13.93 3.39 11.07
N LYS A 403 -13.50 3.14 9.84
CA LYS A 403 -13.38 1.79 9.28
C LYS A 403 -12.25 1.01 9.95
N TYR A 404 -11.09 1.65 10.18
CA TYR A 404 -9.99 1.05 10.93
C TYR A 404 -10.41 0.77 12.39
N ASP A 405 -11.07 1.71 13.06
CA ASP A 405 -11.62 1.51 14.41
C ASP A 405 -12.52 0.27 14.48
N LEU A 406 -13.39 0.09 13.50
CA LEU A 406 -14.30 -1.07 13.42
C LEU A 406 -13.52 -2.39 13.30
N ILE A 407 -12.54 -2.46 12.39
CA ILE A 407 -11.78 -3.69 12.12
C ILE A 407 -10.92 -4.06 13.32
N TYR A 408 -10.14 -3.12 13.84
CA TYR A 408 -9.24 -3.37 14.97
C TYR A 408 -10.02 -3.70 16.25
N THR A 409 -11.13 -2.99 16.52
CA THR A 409 -12.00 -3.29 17.67
C THR A 409 -12.65 -4.66 17.53
N ARG A 410 -13.05 -5.10 16.33
CA ARG A 410 -13.57 -6.45 16.08
C ARG A 410 -12.55 -7.53 16.43
N ILE A 411 -11.28 -7.35 16.01
CA ILE A 411 -10.21 -8.29 16.36
C ILE A 411 -9.92 -8.22 17.86
N PHE A 412 -9.93 -7.05 18.47
CA PHE A 412 -9.77 -6.88 19.90
C PHE A 412 -10.86 -7.60 20.71
N LEU A 413 -12.11 -7.56 20.24
CA LEU A 413 -13.24 -8.28 20.83
C LEU A 413 -13.18 -9.81 20.65
N GLN A 414 -12.46 -10.28 19.63
CA GLN A 414 -12.18 -11.71 19.46
C GLN A 414 -11.38 -12.25 20.64
N ASP A 415 -10.61 -11.39 21.34
CA ASP A 415 -9.76 -11.71 22.47
C ASP A 415 -8.68 -12.75 22.09
N PRO A 416 -7.86 -12.45 21.07
CA PRO A 416 -6.84 -13.36 20.59
C PRO A 416 -5.65 -13.40 21.55
N ASP A 417 -4.92 -14.52 21.54
CA ASP A 417 -3.65 -14.65 22.28
C ASP A 417 -2.49 -13.94 21.55
N ILE A 418 -2.59 -13.79 20.21
CA ILE A 418 -1.62 -13.12 19.35
C ILE A 418 -2.31 -12.45 18.15
N VAL A 419 -1.77 -11.34 17.69
CA VAL A 419 -2.27 -10.63 16.49
C VAL A 419 -1.16 -10.52 15.44
N PHE A 420 -1.47 -10.94 14.21
CA PHE A 420 -0.64 -10.73 13.02
C PHE A 420 -1.21 -9.59 12.19
N CYS A 421 -0.37 -8.63 11.87
CA CYS A 421 -0.74 -7.47 11.04
C CYS A 421 0.08 -7.48 9.76
N VAL A 422 -0.59 -7.55 8.60
CA VAL A 422 0.05 -7.56 7.30
C VAL A 422 0.15 -6.14 6.78
N GLN A 423 1.34 -5.60 6.69
CA GLN A 423 1.64 -4.27 6.15
C GLN A 423 0.65 -3.19 6.65
N PRO A 424 0.49 -3.00 7.99
CA PRO A 424 -0.59 -2.18 8.55
C PRO A 424 -0.56 -0.72 8.12
N PHE A 425 0.60 -0.20 7.73
CA PHE A 425 0.80 1.21 7.33
C PHE A 425 0.75 1.42 5.81
N LYS A 426 0.50 0.35 5.04
CA LYS A 426 0.44 0.43 3.59
C LYS A 426 -0.68 1.37 3.13
N SER A 427 -0.35 2.30 2.25
CA SER A 427 -1.27 3.32 1.71
C SER A 427 -1.98 4.17 2.77
N ALA A 428 -1.47 4.21 4.02
CA ALA A 428 -2.01 5.04 5.06
C ALA A 428 -1.36 6.43 5.05
N GLU A 429 -2.16 7.49 5.11
CA GLU A 429 -1.67 8.84 5.33
C GLU A 429 -1.09 9.02 6.74
N VAL A 430 -0.32 10.08 6.97
CA VAL A 430 0.39 10.32 8.25
C VAL A 430 -0.56 10.29 9.46
N SER A 431 -1.72 10.95 9.38
CA SER A 431 -2.71 10.96 10.46
C SER A 431 -3.28 9.57 10.75
N LEU A 432 -3.51 8.79 9.70
CA LEU A 432 -4.01 7.42 9.81
C LEU A 432 -2.95 6.46 10.34
N ARG A 433 -1.66 6.66 10.01
CA ARG A 433 -0.54 5.88 10.58
C ARG A 433 -0.46 6.04 12.09
N ILE A 434 -0.56 7.29 12.59
CA ILE A 434 -0.61 7.56 14.04
C ILE A 434 -1.77 6.79 14.67
N HIS A 435 -2.95 6.88 14.05
CA HIS A 435 -4.14 6.19 14.56
C HIS A 435 -3.99 4.65 14.55
N ILE A 436 -3.41 4.09 13.51
CA ILE A 436 -3.11 2.63 13.45
C ILE A 436 -2.12 2.24 14.55
N MET A 437 -1.10 3.08 14.83
CA MET A 437 -0.18 2.85 15.93
C MET A 437 -0.91 2.81 17.28
N GLU A 438 -1.81 3.77 17.54
CA GLU A 438 -2.64 3.80 18.76
C GLU A 438 -3.51 2.53 18.88
N LEU A 439 -4.06 2.05 17.77
CA LEU A 439 -4.87 0.82 17.75
C LEU A 439 -4.03 -0.44 18.04
N LEU A 440 -2.81 -0.52 17.50
CA LEU A 440 -1.87 -1.62 17.79
C LEU A 440 -1.40 -1.58 19.24
N GLU A 441 -1.14 -0.39 19.79
CA GLU A 441 -0.79 -0.21 21.20
C GLU A 441 -1.86 -0.72 22.18
N ARG A 442 -3.13 -0.67 21.80
CA ARG A 442 -4.21 -1.23 22.63
C ARG A 442 -4.04 -2.74 22.84
N PHE A 443 -3.58 -3.50 21.84
CA PHE A 443 -3.26 -4.92 22.00
C PHE A 443 -2.05 -5.12 22.90
N LEU A 444 -0.96 -4.39 22.64
CA LEU A 444 0.27 -4.48 23.43
C LEU A 444 0.05 -4.13 24.90
N ASN A 445 -0.73 -3.06 25.19
CA ASN A 445 -1.07 -2.66 26.54
C ASN A 445 -1.94 -3.70 27.29
N ARG A 446 -2.67 -4.56 26.56
CA ARG A 446 -3.40 -5.69 27.13
C ARG A 446 -2.52 -6.92 27.34
N GLY A 447 -1.27 -6.85 26.90
CA GLY A 447 -0.32 -7.95 26.94
C GLY A 447 -0.46 -8.93 25.77
N ILE A 448 -1.21 -8.59 24.74
CA ILE A 448 -1.33 -9.38 23.51
C ILE A 448 -0.15 -9.04 22.60
N PRO A 449 0.71 -10.00 22.23
CA PRO A 449 1.78 -9.75 21.28
C PRO A 449 1.25 -9.43 19.89
N VAL A 450 1.96 -8.53 19.21
CA VAL A 450 1.67 -8.10 17.83
C VAL A 450 2.85 -8.47 16.95
N VAL A 451 2.59 -9.21 15.88
CA VAL A 451 3.57 -9.52 14.84
C VAL A 451 3.23 -8.71 13.58
N ILE A 452 4.05 -7.74 13.26
CA ILE A 452 3.91 -6.94 12.04
C ILE A 452 4.72 -7.61 10.94
N MET A 453 4.06 -8.08 9.89
CA MET A 453 4.70 -8.59 8.68
C MET A 453 4.83 -7.46 7.67
N ALA A 454 6.03 -7.10 7.28
CA ALA A 454 6.30 -5.95 6.42
C ALA A 454 7.38 -6.23 5.38
N VAL A 455 7.25 -5.63 4.22
CA VAL A 455 8.31 -5.58 3.19
C VAL A 455 9.19 -4.36 3.43
N ASN A 456 8.57 -3.21 3.69
CA ASN A 456 9.26 -1.97 4.04
C ASN A 456 9.14 -1.70 5.54
N LEU A 457 10.23 -1.28 6.16
CA LEU A 457 10.32 -1.11 7.62
C LEU A 457 9.90 0.25 8.12
N ALA A 458 9.92 1.29 7.27
CA ALA A 458 9.89 2.70 7.66
C ALA A 458 9.04 3.00 8.93
N ASP A 459 7.73 2.73 8.88
CA ASP A 459 6.83 3.04 10.01
C ASP A 459 6.76 1.92 11.04
N SER A 460 7.01 0.67 10.62
CA SER A 460 6.91 -0.51 11.47
C SER A 460 7.96 -0.51 12.59
N LEU A 461 9.14 0.04 12.34
CA LEU A 461 10.22 0.14 13.33
C LEU A 461 9.86 1.03 14.53
N ALA A 462 8.95 1.98 14.36
CA ALA A 462 8.49 2.84 15.45
C ALA A 462 7.83 2.04 16.59
N LEU A 463 7.22 0.90 16.26
CA LEU A 463 6.53 0.02 17.20
C LEU A 463 7.39 -1.17 17.66
N ALA A 464 8.45 -1.49 16.93
CA ALA A 464 9.20 -2.72 17.09
C ALA A 464 9.99 -2.78 18.41
N ASP A 465 9.80 -3.85 19.15
CA ASP A 465 10.71 -4.26 20.23
C ASP A 465 11.83 -5.15 19.67
N ARG A 466 11.50 -5.93 18.63
CA ARG A 466 12.42 -6.85 17.96
C ARG A 466 12.13 -6.92 16.47
N LEU A 467 13.19 -7.05 15.66
CA LEU A 467 13.12 -7.15 14.21
C LEU A 467 13.72 -8.48 13.74
N LEU A 468 12.97 -9.22 12.95
CA LEU A 468 13.45 -10.38 12.19
C LEU A 468 13.49 -10.04 10.71
N ARG A 469 14.64 -10.22 10.08
CA ARG A 469 14.78 -10.14 8.62
C ARG A 469 14.85 -11.52 8.04
N VAL A 470 13.95 -11.83 7.14
CA VAL A 470 13.81 -13.16 6.56
C VAL A 470 13.97 -13.06 5.06
N GLY A 471 14.91 -13.84 4.51
CA GLY A 471 15.17 -13.95 3.07
C GLY A 471 14.86 -15.36 2.56
N ARG A 472 15.07 -15.59 1.28
CA ARG A 472 14.90 -16.91 0.64
C ARG A 472 15.75 -17.96 1.36
N GLY A 473 15.17 -19.15 1.58
CA GLY A 473 15.82 -20.25 2.26
C GLY A 473 15.79 -20.13 3.80
N GLY A 474 14.89 -19.32 4.35
CA GLY A 474 14.68 -19.24 5.81
C GLY A 474 15.82 -18.58 6.57
N THR A 475 16.71 -17.82 5.89
CA THR A 475 17.79 -17.08 6.55
C THR A 475 17.18 -16.01 7.45
N VAL A 476 17.34 -16.17 8.75
CA VAL A 476 16.82 -15.23 9.75
C VAL A 476 17.98 -14.41 10.33
N GLN A 477 17.87 -13.09 10.20
CA GLN A 477 18.72 -12.16 10.94
C GLN A 477 17.87 -11.47 12.00
N GLU A 478 18.24 -11.62 13.25
CA GLU A 478 17.53 -11.06 14.39
C GLU A 478 18.25 -9.83 14.94
N TYR A 479 17.48 -8.77 15.19
CA TYR A 479 17.94 -7.53 15.79
C TYR A 479 17.03 -7.25 17.01
N CYS A 480 17.60 -7.28 18.18
CA CYS A 480 16.96 -6.80 19.40
C CYS A 480 17.32 -5.33 19.61
N ARG A 481 16.40 -4.58 20.16
CA ARG A 481 16.59 -3.18 20.50
C ARG A 481 17.29 -3.03 21.83
#